data_c06c1bb33569a0c45699dd462feb1c3e
#
_entry.id   c06c1bb33569a0c45699dd462feb1c3e
#
_cell.length_a   1.000
_cell.length_b   1.000
_cell.length_c   1.000
_cell.angle_alpha   90.00
_cell.angle_beta   90.00
_cell.angle_gamma   90.00
#
_symmetry.space_group_name_H-M   'P 1'
#
loop_
_entity.id
_entity.type
_entity.pdbx_description
1 polymer ?
#
loop_
_entity_poly.entity_id
_entity_poly.type
_entity_poly.pdbx_seq_one_letter_code
_entity_poly.pdbx_strand_id
1 'polypeptide(L)'
;HVTSSAPSVVSRSQQLDRSTYAVRADATNESILKELGVADYDVCVVSLGSENIQSSILVSVLLKSMGIPFIIARAANELHGSTLERIGVDRVVYPEAESARRTAHVGFDTGVIDYMPIVPDFGISKLRPPEEMLGHTLEEAGLAGTADRHGISVLAIRRGRTSFLHPAKDEEIKAGDVLIVAATNENLGKISEIAKHLEPASNERHSH
;
A
#
# COMPACT_ATOMS: atom_id res chain seq x y z
N HIS A 1 -0.30 23.80 -0.86
CA HIS A 1 -1.54 23.01 -0.75
C HIS A 1 -2.74 23.93 -0.93
N VAL A 2 -3.42 23.83 -2.07
CA VAL A 2 -4.66 24.56 -2.35
C VAL A 2 -5.84 23.64 -2.03
N THR A 3 -6.71 24.05 -1.13
CA THR A 3 -7.94 23.29 -0.81
C THR A 3 -9.14 24.01 -1.42
N SER A 4 -9.89 23.32 -2.28
CA SER A 4 -11.14 23.82 -2.86
C SER A 4 -12.22 24.00 -1.78
N SER A 5 -13.02 25.05 -1.89
CA SER A 5 -14.05 25.44 -0.92
C SER A 5 -15.37 24.70 -1.13
N ALA A 6 -15.38 23.38 -1.23
CA ALA A 6 -16.58 22.60 -0.94
C ALA A 6 -16.64 22.30 0.57
N PRO A 7 -17.82 22.14 1.19
CA PRO A 7 -17.97 22.12 2.65
C PRO A 7 -17.56 20.78 3.26
N SER A 8 -16.29 20.46 3.23
CA SER A 8 -15.72 19.43 4.11
C SER A 8 -14.69 20.11 4.99
N VAL A 9 -15.03 20.28 6.24
CA VAL A 9 -14.21 20.89 7.28
C VAL A 9 -13.01 19.98 7.54
N VAL A 10 -11.96 20.10 6.71
CA VAL A 10 -10.62 19.69 7.14
C VAL A 10 -10.04 20.90 7.89
N SER A 11 -9.87 20.77 9.18
CA SER A 11 -9.36 21.81 10.04
C SER A 11 -8.03 22.35 9.50
N ARG A 12 -7.94 23.65 9.30
CA ARG A 12 -6.75 24.38 8.87
C ARG A 12 -5.50 24.03 9.70
N SER A 13 -5.68 23.65 10.96
CA SER A 13 -4.62 23.27 11.90
C SER A 13 -3.95 21.94 11.57
N GLN A 14 -4.68 20.94 11.04
CA GLN A 14 -4.11 19.62 10.74
C GLN A 14 -3.24 19.59 9.45
N GLN A 15 -3.44 20.56 8.56
CA GLN A 15 -2.64 20.67 7.32
C GLN A 15 -1.37 21.50 7.51
N LEU A 16 -1.36 22.47 8.44
CA LEU A 16 -0.20 23.32 8.69
C LEU A 16 1.00 22.59 9.27
N ASP A 17 0.78 21.52 10.03
CA ASP A 17 1.87 20.73 10.63
C ASP A 17 2.63 19.85 9.62
N ARG A 18 2.09 19.68 8.40
CA ARG A 18 2.63 18.77 7.38
C ARG A 18 2.91 19.42 6.02
N SER A 19 2.57 20.69 5.84
CA SER A 19 2.79 21.43 4.59
C SER A 19 3.54 22.74 4.84
N THR A 20 4.40 23.13 3.91
CA THR A 20 5.16 24.38 3.96
C THR A 20 4.24 25.59 3.87
N TYR A 21 3.16 25.48 3.11
CA TYR A 21 2.19 26.55 2.89
C TYR A 21 0.80 25.97 2.59
N ALA A 22 -0.23 26.51 3.22
CA ALA A 22 -1.62 26.10 3.01
C ALA A 22 -2.51 27.31 2.78
N VAL A 23 -3.28 27.29 1.70
CA VAL A 23 -4.21 28.36 1.31
C VAL A 23 -5.60 27.76 1.08
N ARG A 24 -6.62 28.49 1.49
CA ARG A 24 -8.00 28.20 1.11
C ARG A 24 -8.36 29.03 -0.12
N ALA A 25 -8.60 28.37 -1.25
CA ALA A 25 -8.94 29.00 -2.50
C ALA A 25 -9.81 28.08 -3.36
N ASP A 26 -10.52 28.66 -4.33
CA ASP A 26 -11.23 27.89 -5.34
C ASP A 26 -10.27 27.50 -6.47
N ALA A 27 -9.88 26.21 -6.48
CA ALA A 27 -8.97 25.68 -7.48
C ALA A 27 -9.58 25.58 -8.88
N THR A 28 -10.88 25.80 -9.06
CA THR A 28 -11.52 25.86 -10.38
C THR A 28 -11.40 27.24 -11.03
N ASN A 29 -10.84 28.21 -10.30
CA ASN A 29 -10.60 29.56 -10.80
C ASN A 29 -9.15 29.72 -11.28
N GLU A 30 -8.96 29.83 -12.59
CA GLU A 30 -7.65 29.95 -13.22
C GLU A 30 -6.85 31.17 -12.71
N SER A 31 -7.50 32.32 -12.48
CA SER A 31 -6.82 33.53 -11.99
C SER A 31 -6.21 33.31 -10.62
N ILE A 32 -6.92 32.62 -9.74
CA ILE A 32 -6.41 32.27 -8.41
C ILE A 32 -5.22 31.32 -8.49
N LEU A 33 -5.27 30.31 -9.37
CA LEU A 33 -4.15 29.39 -9.57
C LEU A 33 -2.90 30.14 -10.07
N LYS A 34 -3.08 31.13 -10.97
CA LYS A 34 -1.98 32.00 -11.44
C LYS A 34 -1.42 32.88 -10.34
N GLU A 35 -2.26 33.52 -9.53
CA GLU A 35 -1.83 34.34 -8.38
C GLU A 35 -1.04 33.52 -7.35
N LEU A 36 -1.37 32.24 -7.19
CA LEU A 36 -0.67 31.33 -6.30
C LEU A 36 0.63 30.77 -6.89
N GLY A 37 0.97 31.15 -8.13
CA GLY A 37 2.18 30.69 -8.79
C GLY A 37 2.20 29.19 -9.07
N VAL A 38 1.02 28.58 -9.33
CA VAL A 38 0.92 27.12 -9.50
C VAL A 38 1.74 26.64 -10.69
N ALA A 39 1.93 27.45 -11.71
CA ALA A 39 2.73 27.12 -12.89
C ALA A 39 4.23 26.87 -12.60
N ASP A 40 4.72 27.34 -11.46
CA ASP A 40 6.13 27.17 -11.08
C ASP A 40 6.41 25.81 -10.39
N TYR A 41 5.41 24.95 -10.22
CA TYR A 41 5.58 23.65 -9.60
C TYR A 41 5.83 22.55 -10.62
N ASP A 42 6.73 21.63 -10.30
CA ASP A 42 7.05 20.46 -11.11
C ASP A 42 5.98 19.38 -11.04
N VAL A 43 5.26 19.28 -9.91
CA VAL A 43 4.26 18.25 -9.64
C VAL A 43 3.03 18.85 -8.99
N CYS A 44 1.86 18.52 -9.52
CA CYS A 44 0.57 18.84 -8.90
C CYS A 44 -0.21 17.56 -8.57
N VAL A 45 -0.86 17.56 -7.39
CA VAL A 45 -1.73 16.45 -6.97
C VAL A 45 -3.16 16.96 -6.83
N VAL A 46 -4.08 16.44 -7.65
CA VAL A 46 -5.53 16.71 -7.59
C VAL A 46 -6.19 15.63 -6.76
N SER A 47 -6.50 15.95 -5.49
CA SER A 47 -7.09 15.00 -4.54
C SER A 47 -8.44 15.52 -4.02
N LEU A 48 -9.41 15.66 -4.93
CA LEU A 48 -10.77 16.04 -4.59
C LEU A 48 -11.61 14.81 -4.23
N GLY A 49 -12.63 14.98 -3.36
CA GLY A 49 -13.53 13.92 -2.96
C GLY A 49 -14.34 13.35 -4.14
N SER A 50 -14.85 12.14 -3.97
CA SER A 50 -15.63 11.44 -5.01
C SER A 50 -16.92 12.16 -5.42
N GLU A 51 -17.42 13.05 -4.58
CA GLU A 51 -18.55 13.95 -4.85
C GLU A 51 -18.19 15.14 -5.77
N ASN A 52 -16.89 15.40 -6.00
CA ASN A 52 -16.38 16.56 -6.73
C ASN A 52 -15.74 16.18 -8.09
N ILE A 53 -16.28 15.20 -8.79
CA ILE A 53 -15.74 14.70 -10.07
C ILE A 53 -15.61 15.85 -11.10
N GLN A 54 -16.64 16.67 -11.23
CA GLN A 54 -16.65 17.79 -12.19
C GLN A 54 -15.52 18.80 -11.88
N SER A 55 -15.35 19.17 -10.62
CA SER A 55 -14.26 20.07 -10.19
C SER A 55 -12.89 19.42 -10.42
N SER A 56 -12.74 18.11 -10.16
CA SER A 56 -11.51 17.38 -10.41
C SER A 56 -11.09 17.42 -11.87
N ILE A 57 -12.04 17.20 -12.78
CA ILE A 57 -11.81 17.29 -14.24
C ILE A 57 -11.39 18.72 -14.61
N LEU A 58 -12.13 19.73 -14.16
CA LEU A 58 -11.85 21.13 -14.51
C LEU A 58 -10.47 21.57 -14.01
N VAL A 59 -10.14 21.27 -12.76
CA VAL A 59 -8.81 21.57 -12.19
C VAL A 59 -7.71 20.89 -12.98
N SER A 60 -7.89 19.63 -13.36
CA SER A 60 -6.90 18.89 -14.17
C SER A 60 -6.69 19.53 -15.54
N VAL A 61 -7.76 19.98 -16.20
CA VAL A 61 -7.66 20.72 -17.48
C VAL A 61 -6.89 22.03 -17.28
N LEU A 62 -7.20 22.81 -16.25
CA LEU A 62 -6.52 24.07 -15.95
C LEU A 62 -5.02 23.84 -15.71
N LEU A 63 -4.67 22.86 -14.89
CA LEU A 63 -3.26 22.53 -14.62
C LEU A 63 -2.50 22.12 -15.89
N LYS A 64 -3.12 21.33 -16.76
CA LYS A 64 -2.51 20.97 -18.06
C LYS A 64 -2.34 22.19 -18.95
N SER A 65 -3.35 23.08 -19.04
CA SER A 65 -3.25 24.31 -19.82
C SER A 65 -2.17 25.28 -19.30
N MET A 66 -1.88 25.23 -18.00
CA MET A 66 -0.81 26.01 -17.35
C MET A 66 0.58 25.38 -17.54
N GLY A 67 0.68 24.22 -18.17
CA GLY A 67 1.96 23.56 -18.49
C GLY A 67 2.61 22.82 -17.34
N ILE A 68 1.86 22.38 -16.32
CA ILE A 68 2.42 21.59 -15.21
C ILE A 68 3.05 20.31 -15.76
N PRO A 69 4.34 20.04 -15.47
CA PRO A 69 5.05 18.90 -16.02
C PRO A 69 4.48 17.55 -15.63
N PHE A 70 4.05 17.38 -14.36
CA PHE A 70 3.54 16.13 -13.87
C PHE A 70 2.30 16.30 -12.97
N ILE A 71 1.20 15.69 -13.37
CA ILE A 71 -0.08 15.77 -12.66
C ILE A 71 -0.51 14.38 -12.19
N ILE A 72 -0.74 14.25 -10.90
CA ILE A 72 -1.36 13.07 -10.28
C ILE A 72 -2.79 13.42 -9.94
N ALA A 73 -3.77 12.62 -10.34
CA ALA A 73 -5.16 12.86 -9.96
C ALA A 73 -5.81 11.61 -9.35
N ARG A 74 -6.61 11.85 -8.31
CA ARG A 74 -7.47 10.84 -7.71
C ARG A 74 -8.72 10.65 -8.57
N ALA A 75 -9.02 9.41 -8.92
CA ALA A 75 -10.26 9.03 -9.58
C ALA A 75 -11.23 8.36 -8.60
N ALA A 76 -12.52 8.68 -8.72
CA ALA A 76 -13.59 8.08 -7.94
C ALA A 76 -14.04 6.71 -8.49
N ASN A 77 -13.91 6.53 -9.81
CA ASN A 77 -14.30 5.31 -10.54
C ASN A 77 -13.55 5.25 -11.87
N GLU A 78 -13.71 4.15 -12.60
CA GLU A 78 -13.02 3.90 -13.88
C GLU A 78 -13.37 4.94 -14.96
N LEU A 79 -14.65 5.36 -15.05
CA LEU A 79 -15.07 6.39 -16.02
C LEU A 79 -14.39 7.73 -15.73
N HIS A 80 -14.31 8.13 -14.47
CA HIS A 80 -13.58 9.33 -14.06
C HIS A 80 -12.10 9.21 -14.38
N GLY A 81 -11.49 8.07 -14.06
CA GLY A 81 -10.08 7.83 -14.36
C GLY A 81 -9.75 7.88 -15.83
N SER A 82 -10.53 7.20 -16.68
CA SER A 82 -10.33 7.24 -18.13
C SER A 82 -10.53 8.66 -18.73
N THR A 83 -11.38 9.47 -18.10
CA THR A 83 -11.53 10.88 -18.49
C THR A 83 -10.29 11.68 -18.12
N LEU A 84 -9.74 11.51 -16.93
CA LEU A 84 -8.50 12.17 -16.49
C LEU A 84 -7.30 11.79 -17.38
N GLU A 85 -7.17 10.52 -17.75
CA GLU A 85 -6.14 10.04 -18.67
C GLU A 85 -6.24 10.71 -20.06
N ARG A 86 -7.47 10.83 -20.59
CA ARG A 86 -7.72 11.51 -21.88
C ARG A 86 -7.41 13.00 -21.85
N ILE A 87 -7.54 13.65 -20.70
CA ILE A 87 -7.15 15.04 -20.48
C ILE A 87 -5.63 15.18 -20.47
N GLY A 88 -4.90 14.07 -20.25
CA GLY A 88 -3.44 14.03 -20.19
C GLY A 88 -2.90 14.14 -18.77
N VAL A 89 -3.66 13.71 -17.75
CA VAL A 89 -3.13 13.50 -16.40
C VAL A 89 -2.09 12.38 -16.46
N ASP A 90 -0.93 12.62 -15.88
CA ASP A 90 0.23 11.73 -16.01
C ASP A 90 0.08 10.46 -15.15
N ARG A 91 -0.64 10.57 -14.01
CA ARG A 91 -0.94 9.43 -13.15
C ARG A 91 -2.32 9.52 -12.51
N VAL A 92 -3.14 8.52 -12.73
CA VAL A 92 -4.43 8.35 -12.06
C VAL A 92 -4.28 7.35 -10.92
N VAL A 93 -4.84 7.67 -9.75
CA VAL A 93 -4.84 6.81 -8.56
C VAL A 93 -6.27 6.58 -8.06
N TYR A 94 -6.51 5.37 -7.52
CA TYR A 94 -7.81 4.92 -7.00
C TYR A 94 -7.68 4.52 -5.51
N PRO A 95 -7.55 5.48 -4.59
CA PRO A 95 -7.21 5.18 -3.19
C PRO A 95 -8.22 4.27 -2.50
N GLU A 96 -9.52 4.40 -2.84
CA GLU A 96 -10.57 3.56 -2.26
C GLU A 96 -10.46 2.11 -2.72
N ALA A 97 -10.23 1.88 -4.01
CA ALA A 97 -10.07 0.53 -4.54
C ALA A 97 -8.80 -0.14 -4.00
N GLU A 98 -7.70 0.62 -3.89
CA GLU A 98 -6.45 0.14 -3.30
C GLU A 98 -6.62 -0.18 -1.82
N SER A 99 -7.30 0.70 -1.06
CA SER A 99 -7.60 0.48 0.35
C SER A 99 -8.52 -0.73 0.56
N ALA A 100 -9.55 -0.89 -0.28
CA ALA A 100 -10.47 -2.02 -0.21
C ALA A 100 -9.75 -3.35 -0.47
N ARG A 101 -8.87 -3.42 -1.49
CA ARG A 101 -8.05 -4.62 -1.75
C ARG A 101 -7.17 -4.96 -0.56
N ARG A 102 -6.45 -3.97 -0.01
CA ARG A 102 -5.60 -4.17 1.17
C ARG A 102 -6.40 -4.68 2.36
N THR A 103 -7.57 -4.08 2.63
CA THR A 103 -8.45 -4.48 3.72
C THR A 103 -9.00 -5.89 3.53
N ALA A 104 -9.33 -6.28 2.31
CA ALA A 104 -9.79 -7.63 2.01
C ALA A 104 -8.71 -8.67 2.37
N HIS A 105 -7.47 -8.48 1.92
CA HIS A 105 -6.37 -9.41 2.27
C HIS A 105 -6.10 -9.49 3.77
N VAL A 106 -6.12 -8.36 4.47
CA VAL A 106 -5.92 -8.34 5.93
C VAL A 106 -7.10 -8.96 6.69
N GLY A 107 -8.32 -8.85 6.16
CA GLY A 107 -9.55 -9.30 6.84
C GLY A 107 -9.88 -10.77 6.64
N PHE A 108 -9.50 -11.38 5.51
CA PHE A 108 -9.85 -12.75 5.17
C PHE A 108 -8.71 -13.76 5.39
N ASP A 109 -7.47 -13.32 5.28
CA ASP A 109 -6.31 -14.19 5.49
C ASP A 109 -5.85 -14.13 6.94
N THR A 110 -5.99 -15.24 7.65
CA THR A 110 -5.55 -15.35 9.04
C THR A 110 -4.04 -15.12 9.15
N GLY A 111 -3.66 -14.09 9.91
CA GLY A 111 -2.25 -13.77 10.16
C GLY A 111 -1.66 -12.68 9.26
N VAL A 112 -2.30 -12.30 8.15
CA VAL A 112 -1.83 -11.18 7.31
C VAL A 112 -2.05 -9.84 8.04
N ILE A 113 -0.96 -9.10 8.25
CA ILE A 113 -0.97 -7.79 8.92
C ILE A 113 -1.10 -6.67 7.88
N ASP A 114 -0.46 -6.84 6.72
CA ASP A 114 -0.38 -5.83 5.67
C ASP A 114 -0.07 -6.51 4.33
N TYR A 115 -0.57 -5.94 3.23
CA TYR A 115 -0.39 -6.45 1.89
C TYR A 115 -0.07 -5.32 0.91
N MET A 116 0.96 -5.50 0.11
CA MET A 116 1.35 -4.59 -0.96
C MET A 116 1.28 -5.33 -2.31
N PRO A 117 0.29 -5.03 -3.16
CA PRO A 117 0.23 -5.61 -4.49
C PRO A 117 1.39 -5.10 -5.35
N ILE A 118 2.05 -5.99 -6.08
CA ILE A 118 3.11 -5.66 -7.05
C ILE A 118 2.57 -5.74 -8.48
N VAL A 119 1.86 -6.85 -8.77
CA VAL A 119 1.11 -7.07 -10.01
C VAL A 119 -0.22 -7.76 -9.67
N PRO A 120 -1.17 -7.91 -10.60
CA PRO A 120 -2.35 -8.72 -10.36
C PRO A 120 -1.96 -10.11 -9.82
N ASP A 121 -2.64 -10.56 -8.77
CA ASP A 121 -2.47 -11.87 -8.12
C ASP A 121 -1.12 -12.15 -7.45
N PHE A 122 -0.20 -11.17 -7.37
CA PHE A 122 1.09 -11.32 -6.69
C PHE A 122 1.46 -10.06 -5.91
N GLY A 123 1.96 -10.24 -4.68
CA GLY A 123 2.36 -9.13 -3.82
C GLY A 123 3.33 -9.52 -2.70
N ILE A 124 3.67 -8.53 -1.91
CA ILE A 124 4.46 -8.67 -0.70
C ILE A 124 3.54 -8.49 0.51
N SER A 125 3.60 -9.45 1.43
CA SER A 125 2.78 -9.45 2.63
C SER A 125 3.64 -9.42 3.89
N LYS A 126 3.12 -8.75 4.90
CA LYS A 126 3.58 -8.91 6.29
C LYS A 126 2.59 -9.82 6.98
N LEU A 127 3.07 -10.91 7.53
CA LEU A 127 2.23 -11.85 8.24
C LEU A 127 2.84 -12.26 9.58
N ARG A 128 1.97 -12.59 10.52
CA ARG A 128 2.35 -13.33 11.72
C ARG A 128 2.35 -14.80 11.38
N PRO A 129 3.43 -15.52 11.67
CA PRO A 129 3.43 -16.96 11.47
C PRO A 129 2.33 -17.59 12.34
N PRO A 130 1.59 -18.58 11.83
CA PRO A 130 0.71 -19.41 12.64
C PRO A 130 1.45 -20.06 13.82
N GLU A 131 0.75 -20.36 14.91
CA GLU A 131 1.35 -20.92 16.11
C GLU A 131 2.04 -22.24 15.83
N GLU A 132 1.51 -23.03 14.91
CA GLU A 132 2.03 -24.32 14.50
C GLU A 132 3.41 -24.21 13.80
N MET A 133 3.76 -23.06 13.27
CA MET A 133 5.08 -22.80 12.65
C MET A 133 6.14 -22.38 13.67
N LEU A 134 5.76 -22.05 14.90
CA LEU A 134 6.70 -21.60 15.92
C LEU A 134 7.61 -22.74 16.35
N GLY A 135 8.93 -22.46 16.45
CA GLY A 135 9.95 -23.44 16.79
C GLY A 135 10.44 -24.28 15.59
N HIS A 136 9.80 -24.18 14.43
CA HIS A 136 10.29 -24.78 13.20
C HIS A 136 11.25 -23.84 12.47
N THR A 137 12.20 -24.41 11.72
CA THR A 137 13.01 -23.67 10.78
C THR A 137 12.20 -23.31 9.53
N LEU A 138 12.68 -22.33 8.76
CA LEU A 138 12.06 -22.00 7.46
C LEU A 138 12.05 -23.20 6.50
N GLU A 139 13.07 -24.07 6.56
CA GLU A 139 13.15 -25.29 5.74
C GLU A 139 12.08 -26.31 6.14
N GLU A 140 11.91 -26.57 7.45
CA GLU A 140 10.88 -27.46 7.99
C GLU A 140 9.47 -26.93 7.67
N ALA A 141 9.26 -25.61 7.77
CA ALA A 141 8.00 -24.96 7.40
C ALA A 141 7.75 -24.92 5.87
N GLY A 142 8.72 -25.34 5.05
CA GLY A 142 8.60 -25.31 3.58
C GLY A 142 8.63 -23.89 2.99
N LEU A 143 9.21 -22.94 3.73
CA LEU A 143 9.29 -21.52 3.37
C LEU A 143 10.71 -21.09 2.97
N ALA A 144 11.66 -22.04 2.87
CA ALA A 144 13.05 -21.75 2.62
C ALA A 144 13.43 -21.81 1.14
N GLY A 145 14.11 -20.74 0.67
CA GLY A 145 14.87 -20.73 -0.57
C GLY A 145 14.05 -20.72 -1.86
N THR A 146 14.73 -21.06 -2.96
CA THR A 146 14.16 -21.14 -4.32
C THR A 146 13.30 -22.39 -4.55
N ALA A 147 13.30 -23.32 -3.60
CA ALA A 147 12.50 -24.54 -3.62
C ALA A 147 11.38 -24.49 -2.58
N ASP A 148 10.74 -23.32 -2.46
CA ASP A 148 9.55 -23.21 -1.64
C ASP A 148 8.50 -24.18 -2.17
N ARG A 149 8.11 -25.14 -1.36
CA ARG A 149 7.10 -26.15 -1.73
C ARG A 149 5.73 -25.55 -1.94
N HIS A 150 5.54 -24.27 -1.56
CA HIS A 150 4.24 -23.62 -1.44
C HIS A 150 4.12 -22.34 -2.26
N GLY A 151 5.17 -21.92 -2.99
CA GLY A 151 5.20 -20.67 -3.75
C GLY A 151 5.16 -19.43 -2.85
N ILE A 152 5.74 -19.53 -1.64
CA ILE A 152 5.85 -18.45 -0.66
C ILE A 152 7.32 -18.24 -0.34
N SER A 153 7.88 -17.11 -0.73
CA SER A 153 9.28 -16.77 -0.48
C SER A 153 9.42 -15.80 0.69
N VAL A 154 10.17 -16.18 1.72
CA VAL A 154 10.47 -15.29 2.85
C VAL A 154 11.62 -14.37 2.48
N LEU A 155 11.30 -13.09 2.33
CA LEU A 155 12.25 -12.03 2.00
C LEU A 155 12.99 -11.52 3.23
N ALA A 156 12.30 -11.44 4.37
CA ALA A 156 12.85 -10.98 5.62
C ALA A 156 12.03 -11.48 6.82
N ILE A 157 12.68 -11.51 7.98
CA ILE A 157 12.03 -11.71 9.29
C ILE A 157 12.27 -10.46 10.12
N ARG A 158 11.21 -9.85 10.65
CA ARG A 158 11.31 -8.81 11.65
C ARG A 158 11.07 -9.42 13.04
N ARG A 159 12.07 -9.33 13.90
CA ARG A 159 12.05 -9.79 15.29
C ARG A 159 12.23 -8.59 16.22
N GLY A 160 11.15 -8.15 16.84
CA GLY A 160 11.15 -6.93 17.63
C GLY A 160 11.51 -5.70 16.79
N ARG A 161 12.67 -5.09 17.07
CA ARG A 161 13.19 -3.88 16.35
C ARG A 161 14.22 -4.22 15.27
N THR A 162 14.63 -5.47 15.14
CA THR A 162 15.64 -5.93 14.18
C THR A 162 14.97 -6.61 13.00
N SER A 163 15.53 -6.40 11.81
CA SER A 163 15.10 -7.08 10.58
C SER A 163 16.26 -7.87 10.00
N PHE A 164 16.01 -9.14 9.69
CA PHE A 164 16.94 -10.06 9.05
C PHE A 164 16.50 -10.21 7.60
N LEU A 165 17.30 -9.72 6.67
CA LEU A 165 17.08 -9.88 5.24
C LEU A 165 17.63 -11.21 4.77
N HIS A 166 16.92 -11.88 3.86
CA HIS A 166 17.32 -13.18 3.29
C HIS A 166 17.70 -14.18 4.41
N PRO A 167 16.75 -14.50 5.30
CA PRO A 167 17.03 -15.41 6.40
C PRO A 167 17.53 -16.75 5.89
N ALA A 168 18.44 -17.36 6.63
CA ALA A 168 18.96 -18.66 6.31
C ALA A 168 17.83 -19.72 6.42
N LYS A 169 17.95 -20.80 5.68
CA LYS A 169 16.93 -21.87 5.66
C LYS A 169 16.71 -22.55 7.00
N ASP A 170 17.74 -22.55 7.84
CA ASP A 170 17.77 -23.08 9.20
C ASP A 170 17.38 -22.03 10.27
N GLU A 171 16.98 -20.81 9.83
CA GLU A 171 16.47 -19.80 10.77
C GLU A 171 15.16 -20.27 11.38
N GLU A 172 15.11 -20.30 12.71
CA GLU A 172 13.95 -20.70 13.50
C GLU A 172 12.92 -19.59 13.56
N ILE A 173 11.66 -19.91 13.31
CA ILE A 173 10.50 -19.01 13.45
C ILE A 173 10.12 -18.89 14.93
N LYS A 174 10.17 -17.68 15.47
CA LYS A 174 9.94 -17.43 16.90
C LYS A 174 8.65 -16.64 17.17
N ALA A 175 8.12 -16.81 18.34
CA ALA A 175 6.97 -16.03 18.79
C ALA A 175 7.27 -14.52 18.71
N GLY A 176 6.33 -13.77 18.11
CA GLY A 176 6.48 -12.32 17.89
C GLY A 176 7.22 -11.94 16.61
N ASP A 177 7.70 -12.90 15.82
CA ASP A 177 8.24 -12.63 14.50
C ASP A 177 7.15 -12.12 13.55
N VAL A 178 7.56 -11.28 12.62
CA VAL A 178 6.76 -10.88 11.47
C VAL A 178 7.53 -11.28 10.23
N LEU A 179 6.96 -12.18 9.45
CA LEU A 179 7.52 -12.60 8.17
C LEU A 179 7.12 -11.60 7.09
N ILE A 180 8.09 -11.19 6.29
CA ILE A 180 7.87 -10.43 5.05
C ILE A 180 8.03 -11.42 3.91
N VAL A 181 6.95 -11.71 3.22
CA VAL A 181 6.89 -12.76 2.20
C VAL A 181 6.45 -12.23 0.84
N ALA A 182 6.97 -12.81 -0.23
CA ALA A 182 6.47 -12.64 -1.58
C ALA A 182 5.70 -13.90 -1.97
N ALA A 183 4.44 -13.72 -2.41
CA ALA A 183 3.57 -14.84 -2.78
C ALA A 183 2.45 -14.40 -3.73
N THR A 184 1.84 -15.36 -4.41
CA THR A 184 0.54 -15.15 -5.05
C THR A 184 -0.57 -15.06 -3.98
N ASN A 185 -1.68 -14.41 -4.33
CA ASN A 185 -2.84 -14.33 -3.43
C ASN A 185 -3.35 -15.73 -3.03
N GLU A 186 -3.38 -16.66 -3.98
CA GLU A 186 -3.78 -18.05 -3.75
C GLU A 186 -2.88 -18.73 -2.71
N ASN A 187 -1.57 -18.62 -2.86
CA ASN A 187 -0.61 -19.28 -1.96
C ASN A 187 -0.59 -18.64 -0.58
N LEU A 188 -0.79 -17.31 -0.50
CA LEU A 188 -0.89 -16.62 0.77
C LEU A 188 -2.08 -17.13 1.60
N GLY A 189 -3.24 -17.35 0.95
CA GLY A 189 -4.44 -17.90 1.61
C GLY A 189 -4.25 -19.31 2.16
N LYS A 190 -3.30 -20.09 1.63
CA LYS A 190 -3.02 -21.47 2.07
C LYS A 190 -2.08 -21.56 3.28
N ILE A 191 -1.51 -20.44 3.75
CA ILE A 191 -0.46 -20.48 4.79
C ILE A 191 -0.93 -21.16 6.09
N SER A 192 -2.19 -20.94 6.47
CA SER A 192 -2.79 -21.57 7.64
C SER A 192 -3.02 -23.08 7.45
N GLU A 193 -3.26 -23.52 6.22
CA GLU A 193 -3.38 -24.96 5.90
C GLU A 193 -2.02 -25.64 5.93
N ILE A 194 -1.00 -24.96 5.39
CA ILE A 194 0.40 -25.42 5.41
C ILE A 194 0.84 -25.62 6.86
N ALA A 195 0.56 -24.66 7.73
CA ALA A 195 0.91 -24.74 9.15
C ALA A 195 0.31 -25.97 9.85
N LYS A 196 -0.96 -26.29 9.58
CA LYS A 196 -1.65 -27.45 10.18
C LYS A 196 -1.04 -28.81 9.84
N HIS A 197 -0.26 -28.90 8.78
CA HIS A 197 0.41 -30.13 8.37
C HIS A 197 1.83 -30.29 8.93
N LEU A 198 2.30 -29.32 9.71
CA LEU A 198 3.57 -29.43 10.43
C LEU A 198 3.40 -30.32 11.66
N GLU A 199 4.33 -31.25 11.83
CA GLU A 199 4.42 -32.02 13.06
C GLU A 199 4.82 -31.09 14.22
N PRO A 200 4.36 -31.32 15.48
CA PRO A 200 4.76 -30.47 16.59
C PRO A 200 6.28 -30.41 16.71
N ALA A 201 6.84 -29.19 16.83
CA ALA A 201 8.27 -29.00 16.98
C ALA A 201 8.79 -29.87 18.15
N SER A 202 9.68 -30.80 17.88
CA SER A 202 10.24 -31.70 18.88
C SER A 202 11.03 -30.90 19.92
N ASN A 203 10.58 -30.92 21.15
CA ASN A 203 11.09 -30.18 22.29
C ASN A 203 12.43 -30.73 22.83
N GLU A 204 13.27 -31.34 21.94
CA GLU A 204 14.50 -32.05 22.32
C GLU A 204 15.79 -31.28 22.08
N ARG A 205 15.83 -29.97 22.21
CA ARG A 205 17.09 -29.23 22.07
C ARG A 205 17.47 -28.35 23.25
N HIS A 206 17.21 -28.81 24.50
CA HIS A 206 17.81 -28.17 25.67
C HIS A 206 18.18 -29.22 26.72
N SER A 207 19.26 -29.95 26.43
CA SER A 207 20.00 -30.66 27.45
C SER A 207 21.41 -30.95 26.90
N HIS A 208 22.27 -29.96 26.98
CA HIS A 208 23.71 -30.16 27.20
C HIS A 208 24.34 -28.79 27.51
#